data_6efc6df975e36cf898324f0e2dd9c282
#
_entry.id   6efc6df975e36cf898324f0e2dd9c282
#
_cell.length_a   1.000
_cell.length_b   1.000
_cell.length_c   1.000
_cell.angle_alpha   90.00
_cell.angle_beta   90.00
_cell.angle_gamma   90.00
#
_symmetry.space_group_name_H-M   'P 1'
#
loop_
_entity.id
_entity.type
_entity.pdbx_description
1 polymer ?
#
loop_
_entity_poly.entity_id
_entity_poly.type
_entity_poly.pdbx_seq_one_letter_code
_entity_poly.pdbx_strand_id
1 'polypeptide(L)'
;MVASPTQRNKSVLVIGAGLGGLAAAISLRAEGFDVQIVEKNTQVGGKLNFKEIEGFGFDLGPSIFTLPHLFRSLFERAGRKMEDYLELESVSPHWRNFFEDGTTLDLEENPKLMRAELDKLPGNG
;
A
#
# COMPACT_ATOMS: atom_id res chain seq x y z
N MET A 1 10.26 -46.54 -14.57
CA MET A 1 10.16 -45.14 -14.19
C MET A 1 8.87 -44.60 -14.80
N VAL A 2 7.83 -44.42 -13.97
CA VAL A 2 6.56 -43.85 -14.43
C VAL A 2 6.72 -42.34 -14.35
N ALA A 3 6.63 -41.66 -15.51
CA ALA A 3 6.64 -40.20 -15.57
C ALA A 3 5.47 -39.65 -14.75
N SER A 4 5.76 -38.79 -13.77
CA SER A 4 4.76 -38.06 -13.02
C SER A 4 3.83 -37.30 -13.97
N PRO A 5 2.51 -37.23 -13.68
CA PRO A 5 1.58 -36.53 -14.54
C PRO A 5 2.01 -35.05 -14.63
N THR A 6 2.15 -34.57 -15.84
CA THR A 6 2.47 -33.17 -16.18
C THR A 6 1.52 -32.27 -15.40
N GLN A 7 2.07 -31.55 -14.43
CA GLN A 7 1.34 -30.52 -13.70
C GLN A 7 0.97 -29.47 -14.75
N ARG A 8 -0.29 -29.46 -15.22
CA ARG A 8 -0.80 -28.42 -16.10
C ARG A 8 -0.63 -27.11 -15.33
N ASN A 9 0.26 -26.24 -15.79
CA ASN A 9 0.35 -24.88 -15.26
C ASN A 9 -1.03 -24.26 -15.36
N LYS A 10 -1.68 -24.06 -14.21
CA LYS A 10 -2.97 -23.37 -14.16
C LYS A 10 -2.71 -21.92 -14.56
N SER A 11 -3.35 -21.47 -15.63
CA SER A 11 -3.28 -20.09 -16.07
C SER A 11 -4.40 -19.27 -15.44
N VAL A 12 -4.09 -18.04 -15.06
CA VAL A 12 -5.01 -17.08 -14.46
C VAL A 12 -4.90 -15.75 -15.21
N LEU A 13 -6.04 -15.19 -15.58
CA LEU A 13 -6.14 -13.84 -16.12
C LEU A 13 -6.68 -12.90 -15.03
N VAL A 14 -5.88 -11.90 -14.69
CA VAL A 14 -6.27 -10.82 -13.77
C VAL A 14 -6.72 -9.62 -14.59
N ILE A 15 -7.94 -9.15 -14.36
CA ILE A 15 -8.50 -7.99 -15.05
C ILE A 15 -8.36 -6.76 -14.14
N GLY A 16 -7.53 -5.82 -14.55
CA GLY A 16 -7.21 -4.59 -13.83
C GLY A 16 -5.87 -4.68 -13.07
N ALA A 17 -5.01 -3.69 -13.30
CA ALA A 17 -3.70 -3.57 -12.68
C ALA A 17 -3.67 -2.47 -11.60
N GLY A 18 -4.74 -2.31 -10.83
CA GLY A 18 -4.73 -1.57 -9.57
C GLY A 18 -4.02 -2.37 -8.48
N LEU A 19 -3.85 -1.79 -7.28
CA LEU A 19 -3.15 -2.45 -6.16
C LEU A 19 -3.66 -3.86 -5.87
N GLY A 20 -5.00 -4.04 -5.84
CA GLY A 20 -5.61 -5.34 -5.59
C GLY A 20 -5.29 -6.37 -6.67
N GLY A 21 -5.36 -5.97 -7.94
CA GLY A 21 -5.03 -6.83 -9.09
C GLY A 21 -3.55 -7.21 -9.10
N LEU A 22 -2.66 -6.25 -8.84
CA LEU A 22 -1.23 -6.49 -8.74
C LEU A 22 -0.89 -7.42 -7.56
N ALA A 23 -1.49 -7.20 -6.39
CA ALA A 23 -1.28 -8.05 -5.22
C ALA A 23 -1.77 -9.50 -5.46
N ALA A 24 -2.93 -9.66 -6.10
CA ALA A 24 -3.46 -10.97 -6.48
C ALA A 24 -2.52 -11.67 -7.48
N ALA A 25 -2.07 -10.95 -8.52
CA ALA A 25 -1.17 -11.50 -9.53
C ALA A 25 0.17 -11.94 -8.94
N ILE A 26 0.77 -11.13 -8.07
CA ILE A 26 2.04 -11.46 -7.38
C ILE A 26 1.84 -12.71 -6.51
N SER A 27 0.77 -12.75 -5.72
CA SER A 27 0.48 -13.89 -4.84
C SER A 27 0.26 -15.18 -5.65
N LEU A 28 -0.53 -15.13 -6.71
CA LEU A 28 -0.78 -16.27 -7.58
C LEU A 28 0.50 -16.74 -8.29
N ARG A 29 1.32 -15.80 -8.73
CA ARG A 29 2.61 -16.14 -9.36
C ARG A 29 3.56 -16.83 -8.37
N ALA A 30 3.59 -16.38 -7.13
CA ALA A 30 4.37 -17.00 -6.05
C ALA A 30 3.90 -18.45 -5.76
N GLU A 31 2.60 -18.73 -5.94
CA GLU A 31 2.00 -20.06 -5.82
C GLU A 31 2.23 -20.94 -7.08
N GLY A 32 2.94 -20.43 -8.10
CA GLY A 32 3.30 -21.18 -9.29
C GLY A 32 2.27 -21.15 -10.42
N PHE A 33 1.27 -20.28 -10.36
CA PHE A 33 0.34 -20.08 -11.48
C PHE A 33 1.04 -19.33 -12.63
N ASP A 34 0.59 -19.59 -13.85
CA ASP A 34 0.87 -18.74 -15.00
C ASP A 34 -0.13 -17.58 -15.02
N VAL A 35 0.36 -16.36 -14.77
CA VAL A 35 -0.50 -15.19 -14.53
C VAL A 35 -0.32 -14.16 -15.64
N GLN A 36 -1.43 -13.74 -16.22
CA GLN A 36 -1.51 -12.62 -17.14
C GLN A 36 -2.35 -11.51 -16.51
N ILE A 37 -1.97 -10.26 -16.74
CA ILE A 37 -2.72 -9.09 -16.29
C ILE A 37 -3.13 -8.29 -17.52
N VAL A 38 -4.39 -7.87 -17.56
CA VAL A 38 -4.89 -6.92 -18.56
C VAL A 38 -5.38 -5.65 -17.86
N GLU A 39 -4.97 -4.50 -18.38
CA GLU A 39 -5.33 -3.17 -17.88
C GLU A 39 -5.88 -2.34 -19.04
N LYS A 40 -6.98 -1.63 -18.81
CA LYS A 40 -7.61 -0.77 -19.82
C LYS A 40 -6.88 0.55 -20.04
N ASN A 41 -6.18 1.03 -19.01
CA ASN A 41 -5.44 2.28 -19.05
C ASN A 41 -4.01 2.05 -19.53
N THR A 42 -3.35 3.12 -19.94
CA THR A 42 -1.94 3.10 -20.34
C THR A 42 -0.97 2.96 -19.15
N GLN A 43 -1.46 3.19 -17.93
CA GLN A 43 -0.68 3.12 -16.69
C GLN A 43 -1.30 2.13 -15.73
N VAL A 44 -0.45 1.42 -15.00
CA VAL A 44 -0.83 0.54 -13.89
C VAL A 44 -0.95 1.36 -12.59
N GLY A 45 -1.53 0.77 -11.52
CA GLY A 45 -1.65 1.41 -10.21
C GLY A 45 -3.08 1.76 -9.83
N GLY A 46 -3.98 1.92 -10.80
CA GLY A 46 -5.39 2.23 -10.56
C GLY A 46 -5.57 3.60 -9.90
N LYS A 47 -6.03 3.63 -8.63
CA LYS A 47 -6.18 4.88 -7.86
C LYS A 47 -4.85 5.47 -7.38
N LEU A 48 -3.78 4.69 -7.32
CA LEU A 48 -2.42 5.20 -7.16
C LEU A 48 -1.96 5.69 -8.54
N ASN A 49 -2.13 6.96 -8.78
CA ASN A 49 -1.81 7.56 -10.06
C ASN A 49 -1.06 8.88 -9.84
N PHE A 50 -0.21 9.19 -10.78
CA PHE A 50 0.61 10.39 -10.79
C PHE A 50 0.40 11.11 -12.11
N LYS A 51 0.34 12.42 -12.08
CA LYS A 51 0.26 13.26 -13.26
C LYS A 51 1.27 14.37 -13.20
N GLU A 52 1.99 14.54 -14.28
CA GLU A 52 2.87 15.69 -14.49
C GLU A 52 2.16 16.72 -15.37
N ILE A 53 2.15 17.97 -14.93
CA ILE A 53 1.58 19.10 -15.66
C ILE A 53 2.60 20.25 -15.60
N GLU A 54 3.11 20.68 -16.73
CA GLU A 54 4.04 21.82 -16.86
C GLU A 54 5.28 21.68 -15.94
N GLY A 55 5.80 20.46 -15.77
CA GLY A 55 6.96 20.17 -14.92
C GLY A 55 6.64 20.02 -13.41
N PHE A 56 5.37 20.12 -13.03
CA PHE A 56 4.93 19.85 -11.67
C PHE A 56 4.28 18.48 -11.56
N GLY A 57 4.66 17.71 -10.52
CA GLY A 57 4.13 16.39 -10.23
C GLY A 57 2.98 16.44 -9.23
N PHE A 58 1.89 15.72 -9.54
CA PHE A 58 0.70 15.62 -8.69
C PHE A 58 0.32 14.17 -8.46
N ASP A 59 0.24 13.78 -7.20
CA ASP A 59 -0.41 12.52 -6.81
C ASP A 59 -1.92 12.66 -6.97
N LEU A 60 -2.52 11.80 -7.79
CA LEU A 60 -3.98 11.80 -8.03
C LEU A 60 -4.72 10.82 -7.10
N GLY A 61 -4.03 10.23 -6.16
CA GLY A 61 -4.55 9.23 -5.23
C GLY A 61 -3.99 9.41 -3.81
N PRO A 62 -4.02 8.34 -3.01
CA PRO A 62 -3.44 8.38 -1.67
C PRO A 62 -1.95 8.72 -1.71
N SER A 63 -1.55 9.76 -0.98
CA SER A 63 -0.15 10.17 -0.81
C SER A 63 0.50 9.57 0.45
N ILE A 64 -0.31 8.95 1.32
CA ILE A 64 0.15 8.33 2.56
C ILE A 64 0.20 6.83 2.39
N PHE A 65 1.35 6.26 2.72
CA PHE A 65 1.58 4.82 2.68
C PHE A 65 1.17 4.19 4.01
N THR A 66 -0.02 3.59 4.04
CA THR A 66 -0.55 2.91 5.22
C THR A 66 -0.23 1.42 5.21
N LEU A 67 -0.14 0.80 6.40
CA LEU A 67 0.06 -0.65 6.57
C LEU A 67 1.28 -1.21 5.80
N PRO A 68 2.47 -0.66 5.96
CA PRO A 68 3.67 -1.07 5.19
C PRO A 68 4.01 -2.55 5.35
N HIS A 69 3.64 -3.18 6.47
CA HIS A 69 3.86 -4.60 6.71
C HIS A 69 3.13 -5.51 5.70
N LEU A 70 1.96 -5.11 5.20
CA LEU A 70 1.25 -5.88 4.18
C LEU A 70 1.99 -5.86 2.84
N PHE A 71 2.54 -4.71 2.47
CA PHE A 71 3.36 -4.60 1.27
C PHE A 71 4.67 -5.37 1.43
N ARG A 72 5.32 -5.28 2.58
CA ARG A 72 6.53 -6.07 2.87
C ARG A 72 6.28 -7.56 2.68
N SER A 73 5.18 -8.08 3.23
CA SER A 73 4.78 -9.48 3.05
C SER A 73 4.56 -9.85 1.58
N LEU A 74 4.05 -8.91 0.76
CA LEU A 74 3.86 -9.14 -0.67
C LEU A 74 5.19 -9.23 -1.42
N PHE A 75 6.15 -8.37 -1.11
CA PHE A 75 7.50 -8.44 -1.66
C PHE A 75 8.21 -9.73 -1.26
N GLU A 76 8.10 -10.15 0.01
CA GLU A 76 8.66 -11.40 0.52
C GLU A 76 8.10 -12.62 -0.22
N ARG A 77 6.79 -12.67 -0.49
CA ARG A 77 6.17 -13.71 -1.30
C ARG A 77 6.74 -13.79 -2.72
N ALA A 78 7.14 -12.65 -3.27
CA ALA A 78 7.81 -12.56 -4.57
C ALA A 78 9.31 -12.87 -4.50
N GLY A 79 9.85 -13.22 -3.32
CA GLY A 79 11.29 -13.43 -3.11
C GLY A 79 12.11 -12.14 -3.20
N ARG A 80 11.50 -11.00 -2.87
CA ARG A 80 12.10 -9.66 -2.92
C ARG A 80 12.06 -9.01 -1.55
N LYS A 81 12.90 -7.98 -1.35
CA LYS A 81 12.84 -7.09 -0.19
C LYS A 81 12.22 -5.78 -0.63
N MET A 82 11.23 -5.30 0.11
CA MET A 82 10.54 -4.04 -0.22
C MET A 82 11.51 -2.86 -0.19
N GLU A 83 12.45 -2.86 0.74
CA GLU A 83 13.44 -1.82 0.96
C GLU A 83 14.43 -1.62 -0.20
N ASP A 84 14.54 -2.61 -1.09
CA ASP A 84 15.34 -2.48 -2.33
C ASP A 84 14.62 -1.61 -3.39
N TYR A 85 13.33 -1.34 -3.20
CA TYR A 85 12.47 -0.64 -4.18
C TYR A 85 11.85 0.64 -3.63
N LEU A 86 11.61 0.71 -2.32
CA LEU A 86 10.89 1.79 -1.66
C LEU A 86 11.63 2.22 -0.40
N GLU A 87 11.88 3.52 -0.30
CA GLU A 87 12.31 4.17 0.93
C GLU A 87 11.08 4.78 1.60
N LEU A 88 10.81 4.40 2.86
CA LEU A 88 9.67 4.89 3.62
C LEU A 88 10.16 5.71 4.80
N GLU A 89 9.62 6.91 4.93
CA GLU A 89 9.81 7.75 6.10
C GLU A 89 8.56 7.73 6.97
N SER A 90 8.76 7.61 8.29
CA SER A 90 7.67 7.75 9.25
C SER A 90 7.41 9.23 9.50
N VAL A 91 6.15 9.62 9.39
CA VAL A 91 5.71 11.00 9.64
C VAL A 91 5.15 11.09 11.05
N SER A 92 5.61 12.10 11.83
CA SER A 92 5.07 12.40 13.16
C SER A 92 4.87 13.91 13.27
N PRO A 93 3.67 14.39 13.69
CA PRO A 93 2.47 13.58 13.92
C PRO A 93 1.89 13.03 12.62
N HIS A 94 1.17 11.90 12.70
CA HIS A 94 0.52 11.28 11.54
C HIS A 94 -0.55 12.18 10.95
N TRP A 95 -1.34 12.83 11.80
CA TRP A 95 -2.36 13.81 11.46
C TRP A 95 -2.43 14.89 12.51
N ARG A 96 -2.66 16.13 12.09
CA ARG A 96 -3.01 17.24 12.98
C ARG A 96 -4.43 17.69 12.68
N ASN A 97 -5.29 17.61 13.68
CA ASN A 97 -6.67 18.08 13.62
C ASN A 97 -6.78 19.46 14.27
N PHE A 98 -7.50 20.35 13.62
CA PHE A 98 -7.81 21.68 14.12
C PHE A 98 -9.31 21.78 14.36
N PHE A 99 -9.72 22.17 15.56
CA PHE A 99 -11.11 22.31 15.93
C PHE A 99 -11.51 23.79 15.95
N GLU A 100 -12.82 24.07 15.85
CA GLU A 100 -13.36 25.44 15.78
C GLU A 100 -13.08 26.24 17.05
N ASP A 101 -12.96 25.60 18.21
CA ASP A 101 -12.61 26.22 19.50
C ASP A 101 -11.12 26.57 19.66
N GLY A 102 -10.32 26.34 18.61
CA GLY A 102 -8.88 26.55 18.61
C GLY A 102 -8.07 25.38 19.19
N THR A 103 -8.72 24.32 19.65
CA THR A 103 -8.04 23.09 20.10
C THR A 103 -7.35 22.42 18.93
N THR A 104 -6.19 21.82 19.17
CA THR A 104 -5.50 20.95 18.22
C THR A 104 -5.31 19.56 18.82
N LEU A 105 -5.36 18.54 17.97
CA LEU A 105 -5.09 17.16 18.34
C LEU A 105 -4.16 16.52 17.31
N ASP A 106 -3.01 16.11 17.76
CA ASP A 106 -2.07 15.34 16.98
C ASP A 106 -2.33 13.84 17.16
N LEU A 107 -2.43 13.12 16.04
CA LEU A 107 -2.51 11.66 16.06
C LEU A 107 -1.12 11.07 15.96
N GLU A 108 -0.73 10.36 17.00
CA GLU A 108 0.60 9.78 17.17
C GLU A 108 0.55 8.24 17.12
N GLU A 109 1.55 7.62 16.50
CA GLU A 109 1.68 6.17 16.48
C GLU A 109 2.03 5.62 17.87
N ASN A 110 2.86 6.36 18.61
CA ASN A 110 3.28 5.96 19.95
C ASN A 110 2.11 6.12 20.95
N PRO A 111 1.64 5.04 21.60
CA PRO A 111 0.51 5.11 22.53
C PRO A 111 0.70 6.06 23.70
N LYS A 112 1.95 6.27 24.15
CA LYS A 112 2.23 7.22 25.24
C LYS A 112 2.10 8.66 24.79
N LEU A 113 2.57 8.98 23.58
CA LEU A 113 2.40 10.31 22.99
C LEU A 113 0.92 10.55 22.67
N MET A 114 0.24 9.57 22.10
CA MET A 114 -1.20 9.66 21.82
C MET A 114 -2.00 9.91 23.11
N ARG A 115 -1.65 9.24 24.21
CA ARG A 115 -2.27 9.46 25.53
C ARG A 115 -2.07 10.91 25.99
N ALA A 116 -0.84 11.41 25.88
CA ALA A 116 -0.53 12.79 26.27
C ALA A 116 -1.28 13.83 25.42
N GLU A 117 -1.53 13.54 24.14
CA GLU A 117 -2.37 14.39 23.28
C GLU A 117 -3.85 14.37 23.71
N LEU A 118 -4.39 13.20 24.02
CA LEU A 118 -5.76 13.05 24.50
C LEU A 118 -5.99 13.74 25.85
N ASP A 119 -5.00 13.71 26.75
CA ASP A 119 -5.08 14.34 28.07
C ASP A 119 -5.12 15.89 27.99
N LYS A 120 -4.75 16.49 26.84
CA LYS A 120 -4.89 17.95 26.58
C LYS A 120 -6.31 18.38 26.22
N LEU A 121 -7.17 17.42 25.82
CA LEU A 121 -8.52 17.74 25.38
C LEU A 121 -9.40 18.16 26.56
N PRO A 122 -10.24 19.21 26.43
CA PRO A 122 -11.14 19.62 27.48
C PRO A 122 -12.17 18.51 27.79
N GLY A 123 -12.39 18.24 29.07
CA GLY A 123 -13.36 17.24 29.53
C GLY A 123 -12.82 15.83 29.79
N ASN A 124 -11.52 15.58 29.61
CA ASN A 124 -10.85 14.34 30.00
C ASN A 124 -10.22 14.48 31.41
N GLY A 125 -11.06 14.63 32.43
CA GLY A 125 -10.69 14.65 33.83
C GLY A 125 -11.53 13.67 34.65
#